data_b47c72d6e83be47b9dca1b1cddfcac83
#
_entry.id   b47c72d6e83be47b9dca1b1cddfcac83
#
_cell.length_a   1.000
_cell.length_b   1.000
_cell.length_c   1.000
_cell.angle_alpha   90.00
_cell.angle_beta   90.00
_cell.angle_gamma   90.00
#
_symmetry.space_group_name_H-M   'P 1'
#
loop_
_entity.id
_entity.type
_entity.pdbx_description
1 polymer ?
#
loop_
_entity_poly.entity_id
_entity_poly.type
_entity_poly.pdbx_seq_one_letter_code
_entity_poly.pdbx_strand_id
1 'polypeptide(L)'
;MSHGALSAEAHETIAIALNRLGARSNSGEGGEDASRYHDERNSKIKQVASGRFGVTAEYAVSADELQIKVAQGSKPGEGGQIPAHKVTDEIARLRGTSPGVALISPPPHHDVYSIEDLAQLVFDLKEAVSYTHLTLPTILLV
;
A
#
# COMPACT_ATOMS: atom_id res chain seq x y z
N MET A 1 7.30 -5.03 0.62
CA MET A 1 7.10 -5.18 2.09
C MET A 1 6.75 -3.83 2.65
N SER A 2 5.90 -3.75 3.68
CA SER A 2 5.43 -2.46 4.19
C SER A 2 6.41 -1.82 5.17
N HIS A 3 6.46 -0.50 5.17
CA HIS A 3 7.04 0.27 6.27
C HIS A 3 6.25 -0.04 7.56
N GLY A 4 6.94 -0.40 8.60
CA GLY A 4 6.33 -0.93 9.83
C GLY A 4 6.47 -2.45 10.01
N ALA A 5 6.65 -3.20 8.91
CA ALA A 5 7.18 -4.56 8.94
C ALA A 5 8.73 -4.56 8.85
N LEU A 6 9.29 -3.52 8.27
CA LEU A 6 10.72 -3.21 8.19
C LEU A 6 10.98 -1.82 8.77
N SER A 7 12.25 -1.52 9.08
CA SER A 7 12.65 -0.15 9.40
C SER A 7 12.58 0.76 8.16
N ALA A 8 12.57 2.07 8.38
CA ALA A 8 12.61 3.06 7.31
C ALA A 8 13.81 2.85 6.41
N GLU A 9 15.00 2.68 6.99
CA GLU A 9 16.25 2.50 6.27
C GLU A 9 16.25 1.25 5.39
N ALA A 10 15.72 0.13 5.89
CA ALA A 10 15.62 -1.09 5.11
C ALA A 10 14.64 -0.94 3.95
N HIS A 11 13.50 -0.31 4.19
CA HIS A 11 12.50 -0.07 3.16
C HIS A 11 13.02 0.87 2.06
N GLU A 12 13.70 1.95 2.44
CA GLU A 12 14.33 2.88 1.51
C GLU A 12 15.48 2.23 0.73
N THR A 13 16.33 1.46 1.39
CA THR A 13 17.43 0.75 0.74
C THR A 13 16.93 -0.19 -0.36
N ILE A 14 15.83 -0.91 -0.12
CA ILE A 14 15.21 -1.78 -1.13
C ILE A 14 14.72 -0.95 -2.33
N ALA A 15 14.04 0.17 -2.08
CA ALA A 15 13.54 1.04 -3.14
C ALA A 15 14.69 1.59 -3.98
N ILE A 16 15.72 2.14 -3.35
CA ILE A 16 16.92 2.67 -4.02
C ILE A 16 17.60 1.59 -4.87
N ALA A 17 17.85 0.43 -4.28
CA ALA A 17 18.52 -0.66 -4.99
C ALA A 17 17.76 -1.09 -6.23
N LEU A 18 16.44 -1.29 -6.13
CA LEU A 18 15.62 -1.71 -7.25
C LEU A 18 15.50 -0.60 -8.31
N ASN A 19 15.36 0.66 -7.90
CA ASN A 19 15.33 1.78 -8.84
C ASN A 19 16.63 1.91 -9.63
N ARG A 20 17.79 1.75 -8.98
CA ARG A 20 19.10 1.77 -9.64
C ARG A 20 19.31 0.60 -10.61
N LEU A 21 18.68 -0.54 -10.35
CA LEU A 21 18.69 -1.71 -11.24
C LEU A 21 17.64 -1.62 -12.37
N GLY A 22 16.87 -0.54 -12.46
CA GLY A 22 15.78 -0.42 -13.44
C GLY A 22 14.56 -1.29 -13.11
N ALA A 23 14.49 -1.83 -11.89
CA ALA A 23 13.36 -2.60 -11.38
C ALA A 23 12.42 -1.72 -10.55
N ARG A 24 11.38 -2.31 -9.97
CA ARG A 24 10.38 -1.59 -9.17
C ARG A 24 10.21 -2.25 -7.82
N SER A 25 10.26 -1.45 -6.75
CA SER A 25 9.88 -1.88 -5.40
C SER A 25 8.40 -1.66 -5.17
N ASN A 26 7.83 -2.42 -4.24
CA ASN A 26 6.45 -2.29 -3.80
C ASN A 26 6.40 -1.68 -2.40
N SER A 27 5.59 -0.63 -2.21
CA SER A 27 5.44 0.06 -0.93
C SER A 27 4.89 -0.83 0.19
N GLY A 28 4.15 -1.88 -0.18
CA GLY A 28 3.29 -2.60 0.77
C GLY A 28 2.08 -1.78 1.20
N GLU A 29 1.30 -2.30 2.13
CA GLU A 29 -0.01 -1.75 2.53
C GLU A 29 0.03 -0.60 3.54
N GLY A 30 1.21 -0.11 3.89
CA GLY A 30 1.37 0.85 4.99
C GLY A 30 1.52 2.31 4.59
N GLY A 31 1.35 2.65 3.32
CA GLY A 31 1.69 3.97 2.81
C GLY A 31 3.21 4.15 2.65
N GLU A 32 3.59 5.36 2.32
CA GLU A 32 4.99 5.76 2.15
C GLU A 32 5.14 7.23 2.49
N ASP A 33 6.29 7.64 3.01
CA ASP A 33 6.55 9.05 3.33
C ASP A 33 6.56 9.90 2.05
N ALA A 34 5.79 10.99 2.04
CA ALA A 34 5.68 11.88 0.88
C ALA A 34 7.03 12.49 0.45
N SER A 35 7.98 12.64 1.38
CA SER A 35 9.32 13.13 1.08
C SER A 35 10.09 12.24 0.10
N ARG A 36 9.65 10.99 -0.10
CA ARG A 36 10.27 10.00 -0.98
C ARG A 36 9.74 10.01 -2.41
N TYR A 37 8.60 10.64 -2.67
CA TYR A 37 7.87 10.49 -3.94
C TYR A 37 8.61 11.00 -5.16
N HIS A 38 9.55 11.92 -4.98
CA HIS A 38 10.26 12.58 -6.08
C HIS A 38 11.75 12.23 -6.16
N ASP A 39 12.19 11.21 -5.43
CA ASP A 39 13.59 10.79 -5.45
C ASP A 39 13.76 9.26 -5.62
N GLU A 40 15.01 8.79 -5.55
CA GLU A 40 15.32 7.37 -5.74
C GLU A 40 14.78 6.43 -4.64
N ARG A 41 14.25 6.97 -3.53
CA ARG A 41 13.61 6.21 -2.46
C ARG A 41 12.14 5.89 -2.75
N ASN A 42 11.58 6.41 -3.84
CA ASN A 42 10.20 6.17 -4.21
C ASN A 42 9.96 4.69 -4.55
N SER A 43 8.98 4.07 -3.91
CA SER A 43 8.48 2.75 -4.32
C SER A 43 7.54 2.93 -5.51
N LYS A 44 7.97 2.47 -6.68
CA LYS A 44 7.23 2.69 -7.94
C LYS A 44 5.96 1.88 -8.07
N ILE A 45 5.82 0.79 -7.30
CA ILE A 45 4.56 0.06 -7.16
C ILE A 45 3.96 0.45 -5.81
N LYS A 46 2.75 1.01 -5.81
CA LYS A 46 2.07 1.41 -4.59
C LYS A 46 0.82 0.56 -4.36
N GLN A 47 0.73 -0.01 -3.17
CA GLN A 47 -0.33 -0.93 -2.82
C GLN A 47 -1.52 -0.21 -2.19
N VAL A 48 -2.72 -0.59 -2.62
CA VAL A 48 -4.01 -0.17 -2.08
C VAL A 48 -4.67 -1.40 -1.46
N ALA A 49 -4.60 -1.52 -0.13
CA ALA A 49 -5.19 -2.63 0.62
C ALA A 49 -6.55 -2.25 1.19
N SER A 50 -7.23 -3.21 1.81
CA SER A 50 -8.57 -3.01 2.40
C SER A 50 -8.61 -1.89 3.45
N GLY A 51 -7.56 -1.74 4.27
CA GLY A 51 -7.45 -0.67 5.25
C GLY A 51 -7.10 0.69 4.68
N ARG A 52 -6.62 0.77 3.45
CA ARG A 52 -6.23 2.00 2.72
C ARG A 52 -5.37 2.96 3.54
N PHE A 53 -4.55 2.45 4.44
CA PHE A 53 -3.68 3.27 5.29
C PHE A 53 -2.65 4.02 4.45
N GLY A 54 -2.62 5.35 4.60
CA GLY A 54 -1.69 6.22 3.87
C GLY A 54 -1.97 6.36 2.37
N VAL A 55 -3.12 5.88 1.88
CA VAL A 55 -3.52 6.04 0.48
C VAL A 55 -4.12 7.42 0.28
N THR A 56 -3.36 8.28 -0.38
CA THR A 56 -3.76 9.64 -0.78
C THR A 56 -3.66 9.79 -2.30
N ALA A 57 -4.23 10.86 -2.85
CA ALA A 57 -4.08 11.16 -4.27
C ALA A 57 -2.59 11.33 -4.65
N GLU A 58 -1.82 12.02 -3.82
CA GLU A 58 -0.38 12.23 -4.04
C GLU A 58 0.39 10.90 -4.01
N TYR A 59 0.08 10.01 -3.05
CA TYR A 59 0.62 8.66 -3.01
C TYR A 59 0.35 7.90 -4.31
N ALA A 60 -0.89 7.93 -4.79
CA ALA A 60 -1.28 7.23 -6.00
C ALA A 60 -0.58 7.79 -7.26
N VAL A 61 -0.53 9.12 -7.40
CA VAL A 61 0.09 9.81 -8.55
C VAL A 61 1.60 9.56 -8.62
N SER A 62 2.26 9.37 -7.47
CA SER A 62 3.70 9.12 -7.42
C SER A 62 4.12 7.70 -7.82
N ALA A 63 3.15 6.82 -8.15
CA ALA A 63 3.40 5.46 -8.56
C ALA A 63 3.48 5.30 -10.08
N ASP A 64 4.35 4.38 -10.55
CA ASP A 64 4.29 3.88 -11.92
C ASP A 64 3.17 2.83 -12.05
N GLU A 65 2.85 2.16 -10.94
CA GLU A 65 1.86 1.08 -10.89
C GLU A 65 1.11 1.09 -9.56
N LEU A 66 -0.22 0.97 -9.61
CA LEU A 66 -1.06 0.73 -8.44
C LEU A 66 -1.43 -0.75 -8.35
N GLN A 67 -1.27 -1.31 -7.15
CA GLN A 67 -1.60 -2.69 -6.86
C GLN A 67 -2.73 -2.78 -5.85
N ILE A 68 -3.90 -3.26 -6.26
CA ILE A 68 -5.02 -3.51 -5.35
C ILE A 68 -4.80 -4.85 -4.65
N LYS A 69 -4.66 -4.82 -3.34
CA LYS A 69 -4.62 -6.02 -2.51
C LYS A 69 -6.03 -6.38 -2.08
N VAL A 70 -6.62 -7.37 -2.75
CA VAL A 70 -8.04 -7.74 -2.54
C VAL A 70 -8.22 -8.46 -1.19
N ALA A 71 -7.29 -9.33 -0.81
CA ALA A 71 -7.35 -10.10 0.44
C ALA A 71 -5.95 -10.47 0.92
N GLN A 72 -5.85 -11.00 2.12
CA GLN A 72 -4.60 -11.50 2.70
C GLN A 72 -4.63 -13.03 2.78
N GLY A 73 -3.76 -13.68 2.00
CA GLY A 73 -3.82 -15.12 1.78
C GLY A 73 -3.61 -15.99 3.01
N SER A 74 -2.68 -15.62 3.90
CA SER A 74 -2.38 -16.40 5.11
C SER A 74 -3.37 -16.19 6.26
N LYS A 75 -4.23 -15.17 6.17
CA LYS A 75 -5.19 -14.80 7.23
C LYS A 75 -6.53 -14.34 6.66
N PRO A 76 -7.21 -15.17 5.87
CA PRO A 76 -8.40 -14.75 5.13
C PRO A 76 -9.59 -14.36 6.02
N GLY A 77 -9.64 -14.84 7.26
CA GLY A 77 -10.68 -14.51 8.25
C GLY A 77 -10.31 -13.41 9.24
N GLU A 78 -9.01 -13.08 9.38
CA GLU A 78 -8.52 -12.15 10.41
C GLU A 78 -8.07 -10.80 9.85
N GLY A 79 -7.58 -10.77 8.60
CA GLY A 79 -6.96 -9.60 8.00
C GLY A 79 -5.59 -9.26 8.58
N GLY A 80 -5.10 -8.06 8.30
CA GLY A 80 -3.86 -7.50 8.84
C GLY A 80 -4.10 -6.71 10.11
N GLN A 81 -3.17 -6.79 11.07
CA GLN A 81 -3.26 -6.05 12.32
C GLN A 81 -1.90 -5.51 12.74
N ILE A 82 -1.89 -4.26 13.21
CA ILE A 82 -0.77 -3.68 13.97
C ILE A 82 -1.29 -3.33 15.35
N PRO A 83 -0.74 -3.95 16.42
CA PRO A 83 -1.17 -3.62 17.78
C PRO A 83 -0.76 -2.20 18.17
N ALA A 84 -1.53 -1.59 19.06
CA ALA A 84 -1.40 -0.18 19.44
C ALA A 84 0.04 0.23 19.84
N HIS A 85 0.75 -0.62 20.59
CA HIS A 85 2.12 -0.33 21.05
C HIS A 85 3.16 -0.26 19.93
N LYS A 86 2.84 -0.76 18.73
CA LYS A 86 3.71 -0.66 17.55
C LYS A 86 3.37 0.52 16.65
N VAL A 87 2.27 1.21 16.91
CA VAL A 87 1.88 2.41 16.16
C VAL A 87 2.56 3.62 16.77
N THR A 88 3.81 3.83 16.39
CA THR A 88 4.62 5.00 16.74
C THR A 88 4.11 6.25 16.03
N ASP A 89 4.61 7.43 16.41
CA ASP A 89 4.30 8.70 15.74
C ASP A 89 4.59 8.64 14.24
N GLU A 90 5.69 8.01 13.85
CA GLU A 90 6.07 7.82 12.45
C GLU A 90 5.06 6.94 11.71
N ILE A 91 4.74 5.77 12.26
CA ILE A 91 3.76 4.85 11.65
C ILE A 91 2.38 5.49 11.58
N ALA A 92 1.98 6.22 12.61
CA ALA A 92 0.71 6.93 12.64
C ALA A 92 0.62 7.99 11.52
N ARG A 93 1.67 8.79 11.36
CA ARG A 93 1.76 9.79 10.30
C ARG A 93 1.67 9.16 8.91
N LEU A 94 2.43 8.10 8.65
CA LEU A 94 2.44 7.42 7.35
C LEU A 94 1.09 6.77 7.01
N ARG A 95 0.37 6.31 8.01
CA ARG A 95 -0.92 5.61 7.83
C ARG A 95 -2.14 6.51 7.97
N GLY A 96 -1.95 7.80 8.25
CA GLY A 96 -3.05 8.76 8.42
C GLY A 96 -3.91 8.46 9.66
N THR A 97 -3.27 8.09 10.78
CA THR A 97 -3.94 7.72 12.04
C THR A 97 -3.28 8.40 13.25
N SER A 98 -3.74 8.07 14.45
CA SER A 98 -3.17 8.54 15.71
C SER A 98 -2.22 7.53 16.32
N PRO A 99 -1.11 7.96 16.96
CA PRO A 99 -0.22 7.08 17.70
C PRO A 99 -0.94 6.30 18.80
N GLY A 100 -0.50 5.08 19.05
CA GLY A 100 -1.05 4.23 20.11
C GLY A 100 -2.45 3.66 19.83
N VAL A 101 -2.97 3.81 18.63
CA VAL A 101 -4.24 3.22 18.20
C VAL A 101 -3.95 1.97 17.36
N ALA A 102 -4.53 0.84 17.74
CA ALA A 102 -4.38 -0.40 16.96
C ALA A 102 -5.00 -0.21 15.55
N LEU A 103 -4.30 -0.71 14.54
CA LEU A 103 -4.75 -0.64 13.15
C LEU A 103 -5.18 -2.02 12.69
N ILE A 104 -6.36 -2.09 12.09
CA ILE A 104 -6.92 -3.32 11.53
C ILE A 104 -7.15 -3.07 10.03
N SER A 105 -6.53 -3.91 9.21
CA SER A 105 -6.84 -4.00 7.78
C SER A 105 -7.74 -5.23 7.61
N PRO A 106 -9.05 -5.05 7.35
CA PRO A 106 -9.96 -6.19 7.25
C PRO A 106 -9.55 -7.13 6.10
N PRO A 107 -9.95 -8.43 6.14
CA PRO A 107 -9.61 -9.37 5.08
C PRO A 107 -10.05 -8.90 3.69
N PRO A 108 -11.33 -8.59 3.45
CA PRO A 108 -11.79 -7.97 2.20
C PRO A 108 -11.88 -6.44 2.34
N HIS A 109 -11.95 -5.75 1.21
CA HIS A 109 -12.36 -4.35 1.19
C HIS A 109 -13.82 -4.22 1.66
N HIS A 110 -14.10 -3.27 2.55
CA HIS A 110 -15.46 -3.05 3.07
C HIS A 110 -16.46 -2.52 2.04
N ASP A 111 -15.98 -1.95 0.96
CA ASP A 111 -16.75 -1.33 -0.11
C ASP A 111 -16.70 -2.15 -1.41
N VAL A 112 -16.16 -3.36 -1.37
CA VAL A 112 -16.09 -4.27 -2.52
C VAL A 112 -16.79 -5.59 -2.16
N TYR A 113 -18.04 -5.72 -2.61
CA TYR A 113 -18.88 -6.90 -2.38
C TYR A 113 -19.19 -7.66 -3.67
N SER A 114 -18.89 -7.06 -4.81
CA SER A 114 -19.16 -7.61 -6.14
C SER A 114 -18.03 -7.28 -7.12
N ILE A 115 -18.08 -7.89 -8.28
CA ILE A 115 -17.14 -7.59 -9.38
C ILE A 115 -17.35 -6.16 -9.91
N GLU A 116 -18.56 -5.64 -9.83
CA GLU A 116 -18.90 -4.29 -10.22
C GLU A 116 -18.28 -3.26 -9.26
N ASP A 117 -18.31 -3.53 -7.96
CA ASP A 117 -17.65 -2.68 -6.96
C ASP A 117 -16.13 -2.64 -7.18
N LEU A 118 -15.54 -3.79 -7.53
CA LEU A 118 -14.13 -3.84 -7.88
C LEU A 118 -13.83 -3.04 -9.15
N ALA A 119 -14.71 -3.13 -10.16
CA ALA A 119 -14.59 -2.35 -11.38
C ALA A 119 -14.69 -0.83 -11.08
N GLN A 120 -15.58 -0.43 -10.16
CA GLN A 120 -15.67 0.96 -9.71
C GLN A 120 -14.39 1.43 -9.03
N LEU A 121 -13.83 0.63 -8.11
CA LEU A 121 -12.55 0.96 -7.46
C LEU A 121 -11.41 1.12 -8.49
N VAL A 122 -11.35 0.25 -9.48
CA VAL A 122 -10.39 0.34 -10.58
C VAL A 122 -10.58 1.63 -11.37
N PHE A 123 -11.83 1.98 -11.66
CA PHE A 123 -12.17 3.21 -12.37
C PHE A 123 -11.75 4.44 -11.56
N ASP A 124 -12.11 4.52 -10.29
CA ASP A 124 -11.78 5.65 -9.42
C ASP A 124 -10.26 5.85 -9.28
N LEU A 125 -9.52 4.76 -9.16
CA LEU A 125 -8.06 4.81 -9.11
C LEU A 125 -7.47 5.26 -10.44
N LYS A 126 -8.03 4.88 -11.58
CA LYS A 126 -7.59 5.36 -12.90
C LYS A 126 -7.88 6.82 -13.14
N GLU A 127 -9.02 7.32 -12.67
CA GLU A 127 -9.34 8.76 -12.73
C GLU A 127 -8.39 9.59 -11.85
N ALA A 128 -7.96 9.04 -10.71
CA ALA A 128 -7.00 9.70 -9.84
C ALA A 128 -5.58 9.75 -10.45
N VAL A 129 -5.23 8.81 -11.35
CA VAL A 129 -3.87 8.63 -11.89
C VAL A 129 -3.90 8.36 -13.40
N SER A 130 -3.84 9.41 -14.21
CA SER A 130 -3.99 9.30 -15.66
C SER A 130 -2.90 8.50 -16.39
N TYR A 131 -1.78 8.17 -15.75
CA TYR A 131 -0.61 7.50 -16.37
C TYR A 131 -0.19 6.21 -15.69
N THR A 132 -0.82 5.83 -14.59
CA THR A 132 -0.37 4.71 -13.77
C THR A 132 -1.00 3.40 -14.23
N HIS A 133 -0.20 2.35 -14.37
CA HIS A 133 -0.68 0.99 -14.59
C HIS A 133 -1.38 0.47 -13.34
N LEU A 134 -2.56 -0.12 -13.52
CA LEU A 134 -3.29 -0.76 -12.44
C LEU A 134 -3.23 -2.27 -12.60
N THR A 135 -2.72 -2.97 -11.60
CA THR A 135 -2.67 -4.42 -11.57
C THR A 135 -3.52 -4.99 -10.45
N LEU A 136 -4.19 -6.08 -10.74
CA LEU A 136 -4.80 -6.98 -9.77
C LEU A 136 -3.88 -8.19 -9.66
N PRO A 137 -3.09 -8.36 -8.59
CA PRO A 137 -2.34 -9.58 -8.44
C PRO A 137 -3.34 -10.73 -8.26
N THR A 138 -3.42 -11.56 -9.26
CA THR A 138 -4.03 -12.87 -9.14
C THR A 138 -3.05 -13.75 -8.37
N ILE A 139 -3.32 -13.99 -7.10
CA ILE A 139 -2.62 -15.04 -6.37
C ILE A 139 -3.16 -16.35 -6.91
N LEU A 140 -2.41 -16.95 -7.82
CA LEU A 140 -2.58 -18.38 -8.07
C LEU A 140 -2.08 -19.10 -6.81
N LEU A 141 -3.01 -19.50 -5.98
CA LEU A 141 -2.74 -20.50 -4.95
C LEU A 141 -2.62 -21.85 -5.66
N VAL A 142 -1.40 -22.34 -5.78
CA VAL A 142 -1.12 -23.75 -6.03
C VAL A 142 -1.05 -24.46 -4.69
#